data_d70fad663e23c82bdf6766787c11f32f
#
_entry.id   d70fad663e23c82bdf6766787c11f32f
#
_cell.length_a   1.000
_cell.length_b   1.000
_cell.length_c   1.000
_cell.angle_alpha   90.00
_cell.angle_beta   90.00
_cell.angle_gamma   90.00
#
_symmetry.space_group_name_H-M   'P 1'
#
loop_
_entity.id
_entity.type
_entity.pdbx_description
1 polymer ?
#
loop_
_entity_poly.entity_id
_entity_poly.type
_entity_poly.pdbx_seq_one_letter_code
_entity_poly.pdbx_strand_id
1 'polypeptide(L)'
;MGDSAYGHIAAEEFAKLDYNKVTLVDLREPDELLVSGIDGVINVPFSGGFDKLDTIPKDKPVIVFCRVGDWSEEVAEILFDRGYEVSTLDGGYNAYRELLSGNESADNDVEEAKKKNTVIDAKGLKCPGPIVKVADHLRNLSVGETVYVEATEDAFASDIKVWCSRTGNHLDELVIKDGIISATITKAEKTTTTLEKEQNDKTFVVFSGDLDKTIAAFIIANGAAAMGRKVTMFFTFWGLNILRRPQKVSVTKTFIEKMFGIMMPRGTTKLGLSRMNMGGAGAKMIRGIMKQKGISSLEDLIESAKSHGVRIVACQMSMDIMGIHQEELIDGVELGGVATFIGSGEESDMSLFI
;
A
#
# COMPACT_ATOMS: atom_id res chain seq x y z
N MET A 1 1.21 38.57 17.72
CA MET A 1 2.37 37.72 17.81
C MET A 1 2.45 37.37 19.29
N GLY A 2 2.01 36.17 19.66
CA GLY A 2 2.13 35.70 21.04
C GLY A 2 3.56 35.25 21.26
N ASP A 3 4.23 35.70 22.33
CA ASP A 3 5.49 35.14 22.76
C ASP A 3 5.26 33.65 23.06
N SER A 4 5.80 32.76 22.22
CA SER A 4 5.84 31.33 22.50
C SER A 4 6.79 31.11 23.69
N ALA A 5 6.40 30.23 24.61
CA ALA A 5 7.17 29.96 25.83
C ALA A 5 8.51 29.22 25.55
N TYR A 6 8.68 28.69 24.36
CA TYR A 6 9.86 27.95 23.87
C TYR A 6 10.45 28.62 22.60
N GLY A 7 11.68 28.23 22.23
CA GLY A 7 12.38 28.80 21.09
C GLY A 7 11.94 28.22 19.74
N HIS A 8 12.17 28.98 18.69
CA HIS A 8 12.01 28.58 17.31
C HIS A 8 13.38 28.71 16.58
N ILE A 9 13.68 27.75 15.73
CA ILE A 9 14.93 27.77 14.94
C ILE A 9 14.62 27.59 13.46
N ALA A 10 15.12 28.48 12.63
CA ALA A 10 14.99 28.38 11.18
C ALA A 10 15.87 27.26 10.60
N ALA A 11 15.49 26.70 9.45
CA ALA A 11 16.23 25.62 8.81
C ALA A 11 17.68 25.96 8.50
N GLU A 12 17.96 27.22 8.10
CA GLU A 12 19.31 27.70 7.80
C GLU A 12 20.20 27.79 9.04
N GLU A 13 19.61 28.05 10.20
CA GLU A 13 20.30 28.12 11.49
C GLU A 13 20.51 26.70 12.02
N PHE A 14 19.49 25.85 11.90
CA PHE A 14 19.57 24.46 12.26
C PHE A 14 20.68 23.70 11.49
N ALA A 15 20.84 23.97 10.20
CA ALA A 15 21.90 23.37 9.36
C ALA A 15 23.33 23.73 9.80
N LYS A 16 23.50 24.83 10.54
CA LYS A 16 24.81 25.32 10.99
C LYS A 16 25.15 24.91 12.43
N LEU A 17 24.24 24.22 13.12
CA LEU A 17 24.44 23.84 14.49
C LEU A 17 25.53 22.79 14.66
N ASP A 18 26.24 22.89 15.77
CA ASP A 18 27.07 21.80 16.27
C ASP A 18 26.18 20.81 17.04
N TYR A 19 25.79 19.72 16.37
CA TYR A 19 24.89 18.71 16.93
C TYR A 19 25.45 18.03 18.21
N ASN A 20 26.74 18.18 18.52
CA ASN A 20 27.28 17.69 19.79
C ASN A 20 26.88 18.57 20.99
N LYS A 21 26.43 19.79 20.77
CA LYS A 21 26.03 20.75 21.81
C LYS A 21 24.55 20.77 22.10
N VAL A 22 23.74 20.09 21.32
CA VAL A 22 22.28 20.02 21.45
C VAL A 22 21.81 18.57 21.48
N THR A 23 20.62 18.35 21.98
CA THR A 23 19.92 17.06 21.89
C THR A 23 18.86 17.19 20.79
N LEU A 24 18.99 16.41 19.72
CA LEU A 24 18.03 16.37 18.63
C LEU A 24 16.98 15.31 18.91
N VAL A 25 15.69 15.69 18.84
CA VAL A 25 14.54 14.79 19.03
C VAL A 25 13.70 14.79 17.77
N ASP A 26 13.64 13.65 17.12
CA ASP A 26 12.88 13.46 15.89
C ASP A 26 11.58 12.69 16.19
N LEU A 27 10.45 13.32 15.92
CA LEU A 27 9.10 12.77 16.16
C LEU A 27 8.54 11.99 14.99
N ARG A 28 9.28 11.89 13.89
CA ARG A 28 8.87 11.11 12.71
C ARG A 28 8.89 9.62 13.03
N GLU A 29 8.15 8.86 12.24
CA GLU A 29 8.14 7.41 12.39
C GLU A 29 9.52 6.81 12.04
N PRO A 30 9.91 5.67 12.67
CA PRO A 30 11.25 5.08 12.49
C PRO A 30 11.61 4.76 11.04
N ASP A 31 10.63 4.43 10.21
CA ASP A 31 10.81 4.17 8.79
C ASP A 31 11.18 5.43 7.99
N GLU A 32 10.75 6.61 8.44
CA GLU A 32 11.14 7.89 7.84
C GLU A 32 12.62 8.21 8.09
N LEU A 33 13.13 7.84 9.27
CA LEU A 33 14.54 8.04 9.61
C LEU A 33 15.48 7.16 8.79
N LEU A 34 15.04 5.96 8.42
CA LEU A 34 15.81 5.05 7.57
C LEU A 34 16.05 5.60 6.16
N VAL A 35 15.19 6.51 5.71
CA VAL A 35 15.27 7.10 4.36
C VAL A 35 16.07 8.40 4.38
N SER A 36 15.89 9.20 5.42
CA SER A 36 16.55 10.50 5.54
C SER A 36 16.57 10.89 7.02
N GLY A 37 17.57 10.40 7.73
CA GLY A 37 17.80 10.69 9.14
C GLY A 37 18.95 11.67 9.35
N ILE A 38 19.03 12.22 10.55
CA ILE A 38 20.19 12.94 11.06
C ILE A 38 20.86 12.01 12.07
N ASP A 39 22.15 11.80 11.95
CA ASP A 39 22.88 10.92 12.86
C ASP A 39 22.86 11.46 14.30
N GLY A 40 22.63 10.55 15.23
CA GLY A 40 22.64 10.87 16.67
C GLY A 40 21.33 11.46 17.22
N VAL A 41 20.22 11.45 16.47
CA VAL A 41 18.90 11.87 16.99
C VAL A 41 18.32 10.84 17.97
N ILE A 42 17.57 11.34 18.94
CA ILE A 42 16.68 10.51 19.77
C ILE A 42 15.32 10.44 19.01
N ASN A 43 14.94 9.25 18.58
CA ASN A 43 13.65 9.07 17.92
C ASN A 43 12.54 8.78 18.93
N VAL A 44 11.56 9.67 18.95
CA VAL A 44 10.33 9.55 19.76
C VAL A 44 9.14 9.62 18.83
N PRO A 45 8.82 8.54 18.11
CA PRO A 45 7.75 8.57 17.12
C PRO A 45 6.41 8.85 17.78
N PHE A 46 5.60 9.64 17.11
CA PHE A 46 4.27 10.05 17.61
C PHE A 46 3.36 8.85 17.90
N SER A 47 3.43 7.80 17.08
CA SER A 47 2.66 6.55 17.27
C SER A 47 3.02 5.80 18.56
N GLY A 48 4.20 6.04 19.11
CA GLY A 48 4.71 5.40 20.34
C GLY A 48 4.23 6.05 21.65
N GLY A 49 3.48 7.16 21.57
CA GLY A 49 3.07 7.93 22.75
C GLY A 49 4.20 8.70 23.42
N PHE A 50 3.83 9.53 24.41
CA PHE A 50 4.76 10.48 25.06
C PHE A 50 5.60 9.88 26.21
N ASP A 51 5.49 8.59 26.48
CA ASP A 51 6.22 7.95 27.61
C ASP A 51 7.73 8.02 27.43
N LYS A 52 8.22 8.07 26.18
CA LYS A 52 9.64 8.19 25.87
C LYS A 52 10.20 9.61 26.08
N LEU A 53 9.38 10.63 26.23
CA LEU A 53 9.84 12.00 26.48
C LEU A 53 10.61 12.10 27.81
N ASP A 54 10.31 11.26 28.80
CA ASP A 54 11.01 11.23 30.09
C ASP A 54 12.44 10.66 29.98
N THR A 55 12.78 10.04 28.86
CA THR A 55 14.12 9.49 28.60
C THR A 55 15.08 10.51 27.97
N ILE A 56 14.59 11.69 27.57
CA ILE A 56 15.40 12.73 26.95
C ILE A 56 16.32 13.37 28.01
N PRO A 57 17.65 13.42 27.77
CA PRO A 57 18.59 14.06 28.69
C PRO A 57 18.31 15.56 28.84
N LYS A 58 18.56 16.12 30.04
CA LYS A 58 18.38 17.56 30.37
C LYS A 58 19.71 18.33 30.42
N ASP A 59 20.77 17.72 29.99
CA ASP A 59 22.13 18.28 30.08
C ASP A 59 22.48 19.25 28.95
N LYS A 60 21.64 19.26 27.88
CA LYS A 60 21.81 20.12 26.71
C LYS A 60 20.47 20.69 26.27
N PRO A 61 20.47 21.86 25.56
CA PRO A 61 19.27 22.34 24.89
C PRO A 61 18.71 21.28 23.94
N VAL A 62 17.39 21.16 23.91
CA VAL A 62 16.67 20.20 23.07
C VAL A 62 16.11 20.90 21.83
N ILE A 63 16.30 20.30 20.69
CA ILE A 63 15.61 20.72 19.45
C ILE A 63 14.70 19.59 19.02
N VAL A 64 13.39 19.84 19.03
CA VAL A 64 12.39 18.89 18.64
C VAL A 64 11.84 19.24 17.26
N PHE A 65 11.67 18.23 16.40
CA PHE A 65 11.11 18.42 15.07
C PHE A 65 10.30 17.20 14.63
N CYS A 66 9.31 17.48 13.80
CA CYS A 66 8.54 16.47 13.07
C CYS A 66 8.69 16.72 11.57
N ARG A 67 7.81 16.16 10.75
CA ARG A 67 7.89 16.31 9.28
C ARG A 67 7.68 17.76 8.82
N VAL A 68 6.64 18.44 9.32
CA VAL A 68 6.20 19.79 8.87
C VAL A 68 6.14 20.86 9.96
N GLY A 69 6.38 20.52 11.23
CA GLY A 69 6.37 21.47 12.34
C GLY A 69 5.17 21.35 13.29
N ASP A 70 4.00 20.93 12.83
CA ASP A 70 2.73 20.96 13.61
C ASP A 70 2.83 20.21 14.93
N TRP A 71 3.28 18.96 14.92
CA TRP A 71 3.39 18.11 16.12
C TRP A 71 4.57 18.49 17.03
N SER A 72 5.63 19.06 16.47
CA SER A 72 6.79 19.48 17.26
C SER A 72 6.48 20.66 18.16
N GLU A 73 5.50 21.50 17.83
CA GLU A 73 5.04 22.58 18.68
C GLU A 73 4.39 22.05 19.95
N GLU A 74 3.48 21.09 19.84
CA GLU A 74 2.81 20.46 20.99
C GLU A 74 3.82 19.77 21.92
N VAL A 75 4.79 19.05 21.34
CA VAL A 75 5.82 18.36 22.12
C VAL A 75 6.81 19.35 22.75
N ALA A 76 7.13 20.46 22.08
CA ALA A 76 7.95 21.52 22.65
C ALA A 76 7.29 22.17 23.86
N GLU A 77 5.99 22.42 23.83
CA GLU A 77 5.24 22.93 24.97
C GLU A 77 5.29 21.97 26.18
N ILE A 78 5.08 20.67 25.93
CA ILE A 78 5.17 19.63 26.97
C ILE A 78 6.58 19.55 27.57
N LEU A 79 7.63 19.63 26.75
CA LEU A 79 9.01 19.61 27.23
C LEU A 79 9.37 20.88 28.01
N PHE A 80 8.90 22.04 27.54
CA PHE A 80 9.08 23.31 28.27
C PHE A 80 8.44 23.26 29.66
N ASP A 81 7.20 22.77 29.77
CA ASP A 81 6.51 22.61 31.07
C ASP A 81 7.22 21.64 32.01
N ARG A 82 7.98 20.66 31.42
CA ARG A 82 8.84 19.74 32.18
C ARG A 82 10.21 20.32 32.54
N GLY A 83 10.46 21.61 32.21
CA GLY A 83 11.69 22.32 32.52
C GLY A 83 12.86 22.06 31.61
N TYR A 84 12.63 21.67 30.36
CA TYR A 84 13.67 21.59 29.32
C TYR A 84 13.90 22.99 28.71
N GLU A 85 15.15 23.25 28.34
CA GLU A 85 15.47 24.30 27.37
C GLU A 85 15.20 23.75 25.97
N VAL A 86 14.09 24.15 25.34
CA VAL A 86 13.60 23.52 24.11
C VAL A 86 13.32 24.54 23.02
N SER A 87 13.60 24.13 21.79
CA SER A 87 13.24 24.86 20.56
C SER A 87 12.62 23.90 19.55
N THR A 88 11.78 24.39 18.66
CA THR A 88 11.21 23.64 17.54
C THR A 88 11.80 24.12 16.22
N LEU A 89 11.96 23.22 15.25
CA LEU A 89 12.44 23.53 13.90
C LEU A 89 11.27 24.02 13.05
N ASP A 90 11.36 25.28 12.61
CA ASP A 90 10.34 25.92 11.76
C ASP A 90 10.18 25.17 10.43
N GLY A 91 8.94 24.79 10.08
CA GLY A 91 8.63 24.00 8.90
C GLY A 91 9.10 22.54 8.97
N GLY A 92 9.64 22.12 10.12
CA GLY A 92 10.05 20.76 10.41
C GLY A 92 11.19 20.25 9.53
N TYR A 93 11.34 18.92 9.50
CA TYR A 93 12.39 18.28 8.70
C TYR A 93 12.30 18.57 7.19
N ASN A 94 11.10 18.85 6.68
CA ASN A 94 10.92 19.19 5.28
C ASN A 94 11.62 20.48 4.90
N ALA A 95 11.52 21.54 5.72
CA ALA A 95 12.20 22.81 5.49
C ALA A 95 13.73 22.65 5.50
N TYR A 96 14.26 21.85 6.44
CA TYR A 96 15.68 21.52 6.47
C TYR A 96 16.15 20.76 5.23
N ARG A 97 15.35 19.79 4.77
CA ARG A 97 15.66 19.02 3.56
C ARG A 97 15.62 19.87 2.29
N GLU A 98 14.63 20.77 2.19
CA GLU A 98 14.56 21.74 1.07
C GLU A 98 15.77 22.65 1.03
N LEU A 99 16.26 23.09 2.18
CA LEU A 99 17.47 23.88 2.26
C LEU A 99 18.72 23.12 1.77
N LEU A 100 18.83 21.83 2.14
CA LEU A 100 19.93 20.97 1.69
C LEU A 100 19.87 20.70 0.18
N SER A 101 18.66 20.51 -0.36
CA SER A 101 18.44 20.31 -1.81
C SER A 101 18.49 21.60 -2.63
N GLY A 102 18.29 22.76 -2.02
CA GLY A 102 18.33 24.08 -2.68
C GLY A 102 19.71 24.57 -3.08
N ASN A 103 20.78 23.88 -2.69
CA ASN A 103 22.16 24.25 -3.06
C ASN A 103 22.74 23.50 -4.26
N GLU A 104 22.10 22.40 -4.76
CA GLU A 104 22.48 21.78 -6.04
C GLU A 104 21.33 20.98 -6.66
N SER A 105 20.76 21.49 -7.77
CA SER A 105 20.28 20.72 -8.94
C SER A 105 19.25 19.58 -8.76
N ALA A 106 18.22 19.71 -7.95
CA ALA A 106 17.13 18.70 -7.97
C ALA A 106 16.44 18.58 -9.35
N ASP A 107 16.40 19.65 -10.14
CA ASP A 107 15.83 19.63 -11.49
C ASP A 107 16.76 18.95 -12.51
N ASN A 108 18.08 19.01 -12.33
CA ASN A 108 19.03 18.31 -13.21
C ASN A 108 19.06 16.80 -12.90
N ASP A 109 18.99 16.40 -11.64
CA ASP A 109 19.05 14.99 -11.25
C ASP A 109 17.79 14.21 -11.69
N VAL A 110 16.61 14.84 -11.59
CA VAL A 110 15.35 14.27 -12.08
C VAL A 110 15.35 14.13 -13.61
N GLU A 111 15.85 15.13 -14.34
CA GLU A 111 15.98 15.08 -15.80
C GLU A 111 17.04 14.05 -16.25
N GLU A 112 18.14 13.93 -15.51
CA GLU A 112 19.20 12.97 -15.79
C GLU A 112 18.77 11.54 -15.47
N ALA A 113 18.05 11.33 -14.37
CA ALA A 113 17.43 10.05 -14.03
C ALA A 113 16.41 9.61 -15.09
N LYS A 114 15.59 10.52 -15.61
CA LYS A 114 14.65 10.24 -16.71
C LYS A 114 15.35 9.85 -18.00
N LYS A 115 16.49 10.44 -18.31
CA LYS A 115 17.27 10.13 -19.55
C LYS A 115 17.98 8.79 -19.49
N LYS A 116 18.30 8.29 -18.29
CA LYS A 116 19.11 7.09 -18.07
C LYS A 116 18.27 5.85 -17.83
N ASN A 117 17.05 5.99 -17.34
CA ASN A 117 16.22 4.89 -16.86
C ASN A 117 14.94 4.70 -17.69
N THR A 118 14.34 3.52 -17.60
CA THR A 118 13.00 3.28 -18.12
C THR A 118 11.99 4.08 -17.28
N VAL A 119 11.29 5.03 -17.92
CA VAL A 119 10.33 5.90 -17.24
C VAL A 119 8.96 5.22 -17.16
N ILE A 120 8.42 5.14 -15.95
CA ILE A 120 7.08 4.62 -15.66
C ILE A 120 6.18 5.78 -15.25
N ASP A 121 5.21 6.11 -16.08
CA ASP A 121 4.17 7.08 -15.72
C ASP A 121 3.03 6.38 -15.00
N ALA A 122 2.95 6.55 -13.69
CA ALA A 122 1.88 6.03 -12.82
C ALA A 122 0.99 7.16 -12.26
N LYS A 123 1.09 8.39 -12.81
CA LYS A 123 0.25 9.52 -12.42
C LYS A 123 -1.22 9.22 -12.66
N GLY A 124 -2.07 9.66 -11.74
CA GLY A 124 -3.51 9.42 -11.79
C GLY A 124 -3.97 8.00 -11.41
N LEU A 125 -3.06 7.05 -11.31
CA LEU A 125 -3.39 5.72 -10.80
C LEU A 125 -3.59 5.76 -9.28
N LYS A 126 -4.51 4.92 -8.81
CA LYS A 126 -4.79 4.70 -7.39
C LYS A 126 -4.37 3.30 -6.96
N CYS A 127 -4.11 3.12 -5.67
CA CYS A 127 -3.74 1.83 -5.09
C CYS A 127 -4.66 0.70 -5.59
N PRO A 128 -4.11 -0.43 -6.05
CA PRO A 128 -2.68 -0.83 -6.05
C PRO A 128 -1.93 -0.48 -7.35
N GLY A 129 -2.53 0.31 -8.25
CA GLY A 129 -2.09 0.57 -9.61
C GLY A 129 -0.61 0.96 -9.76
N PRO A 130 -0.08 1.96 -9.02
CA PRO A 130 1.32 2.36 -9.13
C PRO A 130 2.28 1.21 -8.83
N ILE A 131 2.08 0.47 -7.74
CA ILE A 131 2.93 -0.64 -7.32
C ILE A 131 2.88 -1.80 -8.33
N VAL A 132 1.69 -2.15 -8.81
CA VAL A 132 1.51 -3.19 -9.83
C VAL A 132 2.30 -2.82 -11.10
N LYS A 133 2.22 -1.57 -11.54
CA LYS A 133 2.91 -1.09 -12.74
C LYS A 133 4.43 -1.13 -12.59
N VAL A 134 4.96 -0.77 -11.43
CA VAL A 134 6.39 -0.92 -11.11
C VAL A 134 6.81 -2.39 -11.13
N ALA A 135 6.03 -3.27 -10.48
CA ALA A 135 6.31 -4.70 -10.44
C ALA A 135 6.36 -5.33 -11.84
N ASP A 136 5.44 -4.95 -12.73
CA ASP A 136 5.39 -5.45 -14.12
C ASP A 136 6.62 -5.03 -14.92
N HIS A 137 7.06 -3.78 -14.81
CA HIS A 137 8.24 -3.30 -15.52
C HIS A 137 9.51 -3.97 -15.00
N LEU A 138 9.70 -4.03 -13.68
CA LEU A 138 10.87 -4.67 -13.07
C LEU A 138 10.96 -6.18 -13.35
N ARG A 139 9.82 -6.84 -13.62
CA ARG A 139 9.82 -8.26 -13.99
C ARG A 139 10.66 -8.54 -15.25
N ASN A 140 10.61 -7.62 -16.22
CA ASN A 140 11.23 -7.76 -17.53
C ASN A 140 12.66 -7.19 -17.60
N LEU A 141 13.16 -6.59 -16.53
CA LEU A 141 14.51 -6.02 -16.45
C LEU A 141 15.52 -7.06 -15.97
N SER A 142 16.79 -6.81 -16.29
CA SER A 142 17.93 -7.55 -15.74
C SER A 142 18.29 -7.01 -14.34
N VAL A 143 19.00 -7.83 -13.53
CA VAL A 143 19.55 -7.38 -12.25
C VAL A 143 20.51 -6.21 -12.48
N GLY A 144 20.41 -5.17 -11.65
CA GLY A 144 21.17 -3.94 -11.77
C GLY A 144 20.58 -2.87 -12.71
N GLU A 145 19.54 -3.23 -13.48
CA GLU A 145 18.82 -2.22 -14.26
C GLU A 145 17.85 -1.42 -13.38
N THR A 146 17.63 -0.16 -13.74
CA THR A 146 16.86 0.79 -12.96
C THR A 146 15.61 1.27 -13.68
N VAL A 147 14.58 1.61 -12.92
CA VAL A 147 13.38 2.31 -13.38
C VAL A 147 13.22 3.63 -12.63
N TYR A 148 12.65 4.61 -13.31
CA TYR A 148 12.20 5.86 -12.74
C TYR A 148 10.67 5.89 -12.85
N VAL A 149 9.97 6.10 -11.73
CA VAL A 149 8.50 6.10 -11.67
C VAL A 149 7.98 7.42 -11.13
N GLU A 150 6.91 7.93 -11.73
CA GLU A 150 6.17 9.08 -11.24
C GLU A 150 4.73 8.69 -10.88
N ALA A 151 4.29 9.06 -9.69
CA ALA A 151 2.93 8.84 -9.20
C ALA A 151 2.38 10.10 -8.51
N THR A 152 1.07 10.19 -8.37
CA THR A 152 0.38 11.31 -7.70
C THR A 152 -0.49 10.84 -6.53
N GLU A 153 -0.39 9.58 -6.15
CA GLU A 153 -1.07 9.04 -4.98
C GLU A 153 -0.17 9.12 -3.75
N ASP A 154 -0.64 9.80 -2.70
CA ASP A 154 0.16 10.02 -1.47
C ASP A 154 0.64 8.71 -0.83
N ALA A 155 -0.19 7.66 -0.86
CA ALA A 155 0.16 6.35 -0.33
C ALA A 155 1.34 5.70 -1.08
N PHE A 156 1.63 6.09 -2.33
CA PHE A 156 2.71 5.51 -3.11
C PHE A 156 4.08 5.68 -2.44
N ALA A 157 4.31 6.81 -1.75
CA ALA A 157 5.59 7.06 -1.08
C ALA A 157 5.89 6.03 0.02
N SER A 158 4.89 5.62 0.80
CA SER A 158 5.03 4.56 1.81
C SER A 158 5.04 3.17 1.17
N ASP A 159 4.14 2.93 0.23
CA ASP A 159 3.97 1.63 -0.40
C ASP A 159 5.22 1.19 -1.17
N ILE A 160 5.89 2.10 -1.89
CA ILE A 160 7.08 1.76 -2.67
C ILE A 160 8.27 1.38 -1.77
N LYS A 161 8.41 2.03 -0.59
CA LYS A 161 9.43 1.67 0.40
C LYS A 161 9.23 0.25 0.91
N VAL A 162 8.00 -0.05 1.37
CA VAL A 162 7.64 -1.39 1.86
C VAL A 162 7.80 -2.42 0.75
N TRP A 163 7.36 -2.09 -0.47
CA TRP A 163 7.48 -2.99 -1.62
C TRP A 163 8.95 -3.30 -1.95
N CYS A 164 9.83 -2.31 -2.05
CA CYS A 164 11.25 -2.51 -2.29
C CYS A 164 11.90 -3.38 -1.19
N SER A 165 11.64 -3.06 0.09
CA SER A 165 12.14 -3.83 1.23
C SER A 165 11.69 -5.30 1.19
N ARG A 166 10.44 -5.57 0.82
CA ARG A 166 9.87 -6.94 0.79
C ARG A 166 10.24 -7.75 -0.45
N THR A 167 10.53 -7.09 -1.55
CA THR A 167 10.93 -7.74 -2.81
C THR A 167 12.44 -7.86 -2.97
N GLY A 168 13.20 -7.21 -2.08
CA GLY A 168 14.67 -7.15 -2.11
C GLY A 168 15.23 -6.16 -3.14
N ASN A 169 14.38 -5.37 -3.82
CA ASN A 169 14.84 -4.33 -4.74
C ASN A 169 15.35 -3.11 -3.96
N HIS A 170 16.27 -2.37 -4.57
CA HIS A 170 16.78 -1.14 -3.98
C HIS A 170 15.93 0.06 -4.37
N LEU A 171 15.51 0.84 -3.38
CA LEU A 171 14.97 2.18 -3.60
C LEU A 171 16.15 3.15 -3.49
N ASP A 172 16.61 3.63 -4.64
CA ASP A 172 17.81 4.48 -4.71
C ASP A 172 17.48 5.92 -4.33
N GLU A 173 16.29 6.39 -4.76
CA GLU A 173 15.85 7.75 -4.52
C GLU A 173 14.33 7.84 -4.42
N LEU A 174 13.83 8.74 -3.57
CA LEU A 174 12.41 9.09 -3.47
C LEU A 174 12.27 10.59 -3.25
N VAL A 175 11.66 11.29 -4.20
CA VAL A 175 11.43 12.72 -4.18
C VAL A 175 9.95 13.02 -4.23
N ILE A 176 9.49 13.97 -3.42
CA ILE A 176 8.11 14.49 -3.45
C ILE A 176 8.19 15.97 -3.78
N LYS A 177 7.70 16.36 -4.95
CA LYS A 177 7.70 17.75 -5.42
C LYS A 177 6.43 18.05 -6.19
N ASP A 178 5.78 19.16 -5.90
CA ASP A 178 4.58 19.66 -6.60
C ASP A 178 3.43 18.61 -6.69
N GLY A 179 3.26 17.77 -5.65
CA GLY A 179 2.26 16.70 -5.62
C GLY A 179 2.60 15.49 -6.50
N ILE A 180 3.82 15.44 -7.05
CA ILE A 180 4.36 14.29 -7.78
C ILE A 180 5.37 13.58 -6.88
N ILE A 181 5.19 12.28 -6.74
CA ILE A 181 6.11 11.38 -6.04
C ILE A 181 6.92 10.66 -7.09
N SER A 182 8.22 10.90 -7.10
CA SER A 182 9.18 10.27 -8.02
C SER A 182 10.05 9.29 -7.26
N ALA A 183 10.26 8.10 -7.80
CA ALA A 183 11.13 7.10 -7.21
C ALA A 183 12.04 6.46 -8.27
N THR A 184 13.30 6.27 -7.91
CA THR A 184 14.28 5.49 -8.70
C THR A 184 14.51 4.16 -7.99
N ILE A 185 14.35 3.06 -8.73
CA ILE A 185 14.39 1.71 -8.17
C ILE A 185 15.32 0.84 -9.01
N THR A 186 16.30 0.23 -8.36
CA THR A 186 17.22 -0.74 -9.00
C THR A 186 16.76 -2.17 -8.70
N LYS A 187 16.65 -2.97 -9.75
CA LYS A 187 16.38 -4.41 -9.62
C LYS A 187 17.53 -5.12 -8.96
N ALA A 188 17.29 -5.70 -7.80
CA ALA A 188 18.27 -6.53 -7.12
C ALA A 188 18.17 -8.00 -7.49
N GLU A 189 19.25 -8.73 -7.27
CA GLU A 189 19.24 -10.18 -7.34
C GLU A 189 18.36 -10.74 -6.21
N LYS A 190 17.45 -11.64 -6.56
CA LYS A 190 16.73 -12.39 -5.51
C LYS A 190 17.75 -13.22 -4.75
N THR A 191 18.18 -12.72 -3.61
CA THR A 191 19.02 -13.49 -2.69
C THR A 191 18.19 -14.66 -2.19
N THR A 192 18.35 -15.82 -2.80
CA THR A 192 17.84 -17.09 -2.28
C THR A 192 18.72 -17.46 -1.09
N THR A 193 18.56 -16.73 0.01
CA THR A 193 19.09 -17.18 1.28
C THR A 193 18.27 -18.42 1.63
N THR A 194 18.90 -19.56 1.59
CA THR A 194 18.43 -20.84 2.13
C THR A 194 18.29 -20.71 3.66
N LEU A 195 17.31 -19.94 4.09
CA LEU A 195 16.78 -19.98 5.42
C LEU A 195 15.34 -20.49 5.28
N GLU A 196 15.00 -21.49 6.07
CA GLU A 196 13.73 -22.15 6.24
C GLU A 196 12.58 -21.60 5.37
N LYS A 197 11.86 -22.48 4.67
CA LYS A 197 10.73 -22.14 3.80
C LYS A 197 9.80 -21.15 4.53
N GLU A 198 10.12 -19.85 4.48
CA GLU A 198 9.28 -18.83 5.08
C GLU A 198 7.91 -18.95 4.42
N GLN A 199 6.94 -19.32 5.21
CA GLN A 199 5.54 -19.28 4.83
C GLN A 199 5.21 -17.82 4.51
N ASN A 200 5.18 -17.48 3.24
CA ASN A 200 4.97 -16.10 2.77
C ASN A 200 3.77 -15.99 1.81
N ASP A 201 3.06 -17.10 1.62
CA ASP A 201 1.88 -17.16 0.78
C ASP A 201 0.69 -16.45 1.46
N LYS A 202 -0.31 -16.06 0.72
CA LYS A 202 -1.51 -15.38 1.23
C LYS A 202 -2.74 -16.15 0.79
N THR A 203 -3.63 -16.43 1.73
CA THR A 203 -4.86 -17.17 1.43
C THR A 203 -6.08 -16.37 1.86
N PHE A 204 -7.03 -16.17 0.96
CA PHE A 204 -8.28 -15.47 1.23
C PHE A 204 -9.46 -16.37 1.02
N VAL A 205 -10.39 -16.36 1.96
CA VAL A 205 -11.74 -16.90 1.75
C VAL A 205 -12.66 -15.75 1.35
N VAL A 206 -13.20 -15.80 0.15
CA VAL A 206 -14.19 -14.85 -0.33
C VAL A 206 -15.56 -15.50 -0.22
N PHE A 207 -16.24 -15.20 0.87
CA PHE A 207 -17.57 -15.70 1.18
C PHE A 207 -18.65 -14.73 0.70
N SER A 208 -18.41 -13.44 0.83
CA SER A 208 -19.37 -12.40 0.49
C SER A 208 -19.44 -12.16 -1.02
N GLY A 209 -20.66 -11.94 -1.51
CA GLY A 209 -20.92 -11.48 -2.89
C GLY A 209 -21.14 -9.97 -3.00
N ASP A 210 -20.71 -9.18 -2.00
CA ASP A 210 -20.87 -7.73 -2.00
C ASP A 210 -19.76 -7.05 -2.80
N LEU A 211 -20.11 -6.03 -3.60
CA LEU A 211 -19.20 -5.32 -4.48
C LEU A 211 -18.03 -4.68 -3.73
N ASP A 212 -18.30 -3.97 -2.65
CA ASP A 212 -17.32 -3.26 -1.82
C ASP A 212 -16.32 -4.21 -1.17
N LYS A 213 -16.78 -5.32 -0.60
CA LYS A 213 -15.93 -6.35 -0.01
C LYS A 213 -15.09 -7.06 -1.08
N THR A 214 -15.68 -7.34 -2.23
CA THR A 214 -14.97 -7.96 -3.36
C THR A 214 -13.87 -7.05 -3.89
N ILE A 215 -14.12 -5.75 -4.05
CA ILE A 215 -13.11 -4.77 -4.45
C ILE A 215 -11.94 -4.79 -3.46
N ALA A 216 -12.23 -4.72 -2.14
CA ALA A 216 -11.21 -4.77 -1.11
C ALA A 216 -10.37 -6.06 -1.18
N ALA A 217 -11.02 -7.22 -1.35
CA ALA A 217 -10.33 -8.51 -1.48
C ALA A 217 -9.34 -8.51 -2.67
N PHE A 218 -9.76 -8.03 -3.84
CA PHE A 218 -8.89 -7.99 -5.03
C PHE A 218 -7.81 -6.90 -4.97
N ILE A 219 -8.04 -5.79 -4.27
CA ILE A 219 -6.99 -4.79 -3.99
C ILE A 219 -5.87 -5.43 -3.17
N ILE A 220 -6.21 -6.12 -2.08
CA ILE A 220 -5.23 -6.79 -1.20
C ILE A 220 -4.52 -7.92 -1.97
N ALA A 221 -5.24 -8.71 -2.75
CA ALA A 221 -4.67 -9.79 -3.54
C ALA A 221 -3.65 -9.29 -4.57
N ASN A 222 -3.99 -8.22 -5.31
CA ASN A 222 -3.06 -7.60 -6.27
C ASN A 222 -1.83 -7.00 -5.58
N GLY A 223 -2.02 -6.33 -4.43
CA GLY A 223 -0.92 -5.80 -3.63
C GLY A 223 0.04 -6.90 -3.18
N ALA A 224 -0.48 -8.01 -2.65
CA ALA A 224 0.33 -9.16 -2.24
C ALA A 224 1.06 -9.81 -3.43
N ALA A 225 0.38 -9.98 -4.57
CA ALA A 225 0.99 -10.52 -5.79
C ALA A 225 2.09 -9.59 -6.33
N ALA A 226 1.90 -8.27 -6.28
CA ALA A 226 2.92 -7.28 -6.65
C ALA A 226 4.16 -7.35 -5.74
N MET A 227 3.99 -7.76 -4.48
CA MET A 227 5.11 -8.06 -3.55
C MET A 227 5.78 -9.41 -3.82
N GLY A 228 5.40 -10.10 -4.89
CA GLY A 228 5.95 -11.40 -5.26
C GLY A 228 5.46 -12.57 -4.40
N ARG A 229 4.35 -12.40 -3.67
CA ARG A 229 3.74 -13.45 -2.85
C ARG A 229 2.80 -14.30 -3.70
N LYS A 230 2.75 -15.60 -3.44
CA LYS A 230 1.70 -16.44 -3.99
C LYS A 230 0.41 -16.14 -3.26
N VAL A 231 -0.65 -15.95 -4.01
CA VAL A 231 -1.96 -15.64 -3.46
C VAL A 231 -2.97 -16.66 -3.93
N THR A 232 -3.72 -17.25 -2.99
CA THR A 232 -4.86 -18.13 -3.29
C THR A 232 -6.13 -17.47 -2.78
N MET A 233 -7.09 -17.25 -3.66
CA MET A 233 -8.43 -16.76 -3.33
C MET A 233 -9.43 -17.90 -3.47
N PHE A 234 -10.00 -18.35 -2.37
CA PHE A 234 -10.97 -19.46 -2.30
C PHE A 234 -12.38 -18.90 -2.18
N PHE A 235 -13.18 -19.05 -3.24
CA PHE A 235 -14.55 -18.55 -3.33
C PHE A 235 -15.55 -19.59 -2.91
N THR A 236 -16.41 -19.22 -1.98
CA THR A 236 -17.44 -20.10 -1.45
C THR A 236 -18.78 -19.38 -1.30
N PHE A 237 -19.89 -20.09 -1.33
CA PHE A 237 -21.25 -19.54 -1.19
C PHE A 237 -21.48 -18.30 -2.06
N TRP A 238 -21.82 -17.17 -1.44
CA TRP A 238 -22.17 -15.93 -2.18
C TRP A 238 -21.02 -15.38 -2.98
N GLY A 239 -19.78 -15.62 -2.58
CA GLY A 239 -18.57 -15.28 -3.33
C GLY A 239 -18.51 -15.92 -4.71
N LEU A 240 -19.10 -17.11 -4.90
CA LEU A 240 -19.17 -17.76 -6.21
C LEU A 240 -19.89 -16.93 -7.28
N ASN A 241 -20.82 -16.06 -6.89
CA ASN A 241 -21.53 -15.18 -7.82
C ASN A 241 -20.62 -14.20 -8.53
N ILE A 242 -19.49 -13.83 -7.91
CA ILE A 242 -18.45 -12.95 -8.49
C ILE A 242 -17.85 -13.62 -9.72
N LEU A 243 -17.60 -14.93 -9.63
CA LEU A 243 -16.92 -15.70 -10.66
C LEU A 243 -17.84 -16.14 -11.81
N ARG A 244 -19.15 -15.90 -11.72
CA ARG A 244 -20.07 -16.30 -12.79
C ARG A 244 -19.90 -15.40 -14.02
N ARG A 245 -19.89 -16.02 -15.20
CA ARG A 245 -19.91 -15.30 -16.48
C ARG A 245 -21.14 -14.39 -16.57
N PRO A 246 -21.02 -13.15 -17.05
CA PRO A 246 -22.18 -12.26 -17.23
C PRO A 246 -23.22 -12.85 -18.20
N GLN A 247 -22.76 -13.56 -19.23
CA GLN A 247 -23.60 -14.25 -20.21
C GLN A 247 -24.18 -15.52 -19.65
N LYS A 248 -25.43 -15.81 -20.02
CA LYS A 248 -26.06 -17.09 -19.68
C LYS A 248 -25.43 -18.19 -20.52
N VAL A 249 -24.96 -19.24 -19.85
CA VAL A 249 -24.49 -20.45 -20.48
C VAL A 249 -25.62 -21.49 -20.39
N SER A 250 -25.80 -22.27 -21.46
CA SER A 250 -26.81 -23.33 -21.49
C SER A 250 -26.27 -24.55 -20.77
N VAL A 251 -26.76 -24.82 -19.57
CA VAL A 251 -26.45 -26.02 -18.77
C VAL A 251 -27.73 -26.66 -18.31
N THR A 252 -27.73 -27.97 -18.22
CA THR A 252 -28.90 -28.73 -17.71
C THR A 252 -29.00 -28.53 -16.20
N LYS A 253 -30.12 -27.95 -15.76
CA LYS A 253 -30.37 -27.63 -14.34
C LYS A 253 -31.69 -28.24 -13.88
N THR A 254 -31.73 -28.65 -12.62
CA THR A 254 -32.95 -28.99 -11.92
C THR A 254 -33.83 -27.75 -11.73
N PHE A 255 -35.07 -27.94 -11.30
CA PHE A 255 -35.99 -26.83 -11.06
C PHE A 255 -35.45 -25.89 -9.94
N ILE A 256 -34.91 -26.47 -8.87
CA ILE A 256 -34.36 -25.72 -7.73
C ILE A 256 -33.14 -24.90 -8.17
N GLU A 257 -32.20 -25.47 -8.92
CA GLU A 257 -31.02 -24.80 -9.43
C GLU A 257 -31.37 -23.63 -10.39
N LYS A 258 -32.44 -23.81 -11.20
CA LYS A 258 -32.96 -22.73 -12.05
C LYS A 258 -33.49 -21.57 -11.22
N MET A 259 -34.24 -21.87 -10.15
CA MET A 259 -34.79 -20.88 -9.23
C MET A 259 -33.66 -20.08 -8.56
N PHE A 260 -32.67 -20.77 -7.97
CA PHE A 260 -31.49 -20.10 -7.42
C PHE A 260 -30.75 -19.27 -8.46
N GLY A 261 -30.56 -19.79 -9.66
CA GLY A 261 -29.87 -19.09 -10.75
C GLY A 261 -30.54 -17.78 -11.18
N ILE A 262 -31.84 -17.63 -10.99
CA ILE A 262 -32.61 -16.40 -11.25
C ILE A 262 -32.50 -15.40 -10.09
N MET A 263 -32.49 -15.90 -8.86
CA MET A 263 -32.48 -15.07 -7.64
C MET A 263 -31.10 -14.49 -7.33
N MET A 264 -30.03 -15.20 -7.69
CA MET A 264 -28.67 -14.80 -7.39
C MET A 264 -28.09 -13.82 -8.45
N PRO A 265 -27.28 -12.84 -8.04
CA PRO A 265 -26.57 -12.00 -8.98
C PRO A 265 -25.63 -12.83 -9.86
N ARG A 266 -25.47 -12.44 -11.12
CA ARG A 266 -24.62 -13.15 -12.08
C ARG A 266 -23.47 -12.25 -12.51
N GLY A 267 -22.28 -12.58 -12.04
CA GLY A 267 -21.06 -11.87 -12.39
C GLY A 267 -20.91 -10.52 -11.70
N THR A 268 -19.75 -9.93 -11.87
CA THR A 268 -19.33 -8.72 -11.19
C THR A 268 -20.25 -7.53 -11.37
N THR A 269 -20.82 -7.37 -12.57
CA THR A 269 -21.68 -6.22 -12.93
C THR A 269 -23.01 -6.18 -12.19
N LYS A 270 -23.44 -7.29 -11.59
CA LYS A 270 -24.70 -7.44 -10.86
C LYS A 270 -24.57 -7.42 -9.34
N LEU A 271 -23.34 -7.29 -8.84
CA LEU A 271 -23.08 -7.23 -7.40
C LEU A 271 -23.64 -5.93 -6.80
N GLY A 272 -24.30 -6.07 -5.66
CA GLY A 272 -24.76 -4.96 -4.84
C GLY A 272 -23.71 -4.56 -3.79
N LEU A 273 -23.94 -3.44 -3.10
CA LEU A 273 -23.15 -3.04 -1.94
C LEU A 273 -23.65 -3.76 -0.69
N SER A 274 -22.75 -3.97 0.27
CA SER A 274 -23.07 -4.53 1.59
C SER A 274 -24.02 -3.63 2.38
N ARG A 275 -23.91 -2.31 2.20
CA ARG A 275 -24.78 -1.28 2.77
C ARG A 275 -25.10 -0.22 1.73
N MET A 276 -26.21 0.49 1.91
CA MET A 276 -26.63 1.58 1.03
C MET A 276 -26.81 1.16 -0.44
N ASN A 277 -27.18 -0.08 -0.70
CA ASN A 277 -27.34 -0.59 -2.07
C ASN A 277 -28.52 0.07 -2.80
N MET A 278 -29.60 0.45 -2.09
CA MET A 278 -30.78 1.17 -2.64
C MET A 278 -31.25 0.60 -3.99
N GLY A 279 -31.52 -0.70 -4.04
CA GLY A 279 -31.94 -1.38 -5.27
C GLY A 279 -30.88 -1.39 -6.39
N GLY A 280 -29.60 -1.23 -6.05
CA GLY A 280 -28.47 -1.21 -6.99
C GLY A 280 -28.00 0.20 -7.40
N ALA A 281 -28.71 1.26 -6.98
CA ALA A 281 -28.28 2.64 -7.24
C ALA A 281 -26.94 2.94 -6.56
N GLY A 282 -26.74 2.46 -5.31
CA GLY A 282 -25.50 2.60 -4.57
C GLY A 282 -24.30 1.97 -5.29
N ALA A 283 -24.46 0.76 -5.82
CA ALA A 283 -23.41 0.09 -6.59
C ALA A 283 -23.02 0.87 -7.85
N LYS A 284 -24.00 1.44 -8.57
CA LYS A 284 -23.73 2.30 -9.74
C LYS A 284 -23.00 3.57 -9.35
N MET A 285 -23.40 4.19 -8.24
CA MET A 285 -22.76 5.41 -7.71
C MET A 285 -21.30 5.15 -7.35
N ILE A 286 -20.99 4.08 -6.59
CA ILE A 286 -19.63 3.74 -6.22
C ILE A 286 -18.75 3.46 -7.44
N ARG A 287 -19.25 2.70 -8.43
CA ARG A 287 -18.53 2.47 -9.69
C ARG A 287 -18.26 3.78 -10.46
N GLY A 288 -19.20 4.71 -10.44
CA GLY A 288 -19.05 6.05 -11.02
C GLY A 288 -17.97 6.87 -10.32
N ILE A 289 -17.95 6.86 -8.98
CA ILE A 289 -16.94 7.54 -8.16
C ILE A 289 -15.56 6.92 -8.40
N MET A 290 -15.44 5.58 -8.42
CA MET A 290 -14.20 4.88 -8.72
C MET A 290 -13.63 5.35 -10.06
N LYS A 291 -14.45 5.35 -11.12
CA LYS A 291 -14.04 5.81 -12.44
C LYS A 291 -13.58 7.27 -12.43
N GLN A 292 -14.30 8.16 -11.75
CA GLN A 292 -13.96 9.57 -11.66
C GLN A 292 -12.64 9.79 -10.91
N LYS A 293 -12.36 8.95 -9.91
CA LYS A 293 -11.13 9.03 -9.09
C LYS A 293 -9.95 8.20 -9.64
N GLY A 294 -10.06 7.61 -10.83
CA GLY A 294 -9.00 6.79 -11.42
C GLY A 294 -8.75 5.47 -10.68
N ILE A 295 -9.72 4.97 -9.91
CA ILE A 295 -9.64 3.68 -9.23
C ILE A 295 -10.05 2.59 -10.22
N SER A 296 -9.25 1.53 -10.32
CA SER A 296 -9.50 0.39 -11.20
C SER A 296 -10.87 -0.25 -10.94
N SER A 297 -11.57 -0.65 -11.99
CA SER A 297 -12.82 -1.38 -11.85
C SER A 297 -12.59 -2.76 -11.23
N LEU A 298 -13.64 -3.38 -10.68
CA LEU A 298 -13.53 -4.75 -10.18
C LEU A 298 -13.10 -5.72 -11.28
N GLU A 299 -13.58 -5.52 -12.48
CA GLU A 299 -13.25 -6.31 -13.66
C GLU A 299 -11.74 -6.21 -13.98
N ASP A 300 -11.18 -5.01 -13.96
CA ASP A 300 -9.74 -4.78 -14.17
C ASP A 300 -8.91 -5.38 -13.04
N LEU A 301 -9.38 -5.29 -11.79
CA LEU A 301 -8.69 -5.88 -10.64
C LEU A 301 -8.66 -7.41 -10.71
N ILE A 302 -9.71 -8.06 -11.19
CA ILE A 302 -9.76 -9.52 -11.39
C ILE A 302 -8.79 -9.93 -12.49
N GLU A 303 -8.78 -9.23 -13.61
CA GLU A 303 -7.87 -9.56 -14.71
C GLU A 303 -6.40 -9.32 -14.32
N SER A 304 -6.12 -8.23 -13.61
CA SER A 304 -4.80 -7.97 -13.03
C SER A 304 -4.37 -9.09 -12.08
N ALA A 305 -5.24 -9.52 -11.17
CA ALA A 305 -4.93 -10.62 -10.24
C ALA A 305 -4.59 -11.91 -10.99
N LYS A 306 -5.37 -12.27 -12.02
CA LYS A 306 -5.11 -13.44 -12.87
C LYS A 306 -3.77 -13.35 -13.61
N SER A 307 -3.46 -12.19 -14.20
CA SER A 307 -2.20 -11.97 -14.93
C SER A 307 -0.98 -12.03 -14.00
N HIS A 308 -1.16 -11.70 -12.72
CA HIS A 308 -0.12 -11.82 -11.69
C HIS A 308 -0.04 -13.20 -11.02
N GLY A 309 -0.80 -14.17 -11.51
CA GLY A 309 -0.74 -15.55 -11.03
C GLY A 309 -1.48 -15.79 -9.70
N VAL A 310 -2.42 -14.91 -9.35
CA VAL A 310 -3.34 -15.19 -8.24
C VAL A 310 -4.21 -16.38 -8.59
N ARG A 311 -4.17 -17.42 -7.75
CA ARG A 311 -4.99 -18.61 -7.92
C ARG A 311 -6.41 -18.29 -7.47
N ILE A 312 -7.37 -18.49 -8.36
CA ILE A 312 -8.81 -18.31 -8.10
C ILE A 312 -9.44 -19.70 -8.04
N VAL A 313 -9.89 -20.09 -6.86
CA VAL A 313 -10.44 -21.42 -6.59
C VAL A 313 -11.91 -21.31 -6.21
N ALA A 314 -12.78 -22.04 -6.89
CA ALA A 314 -14.20 -22.17 -6.57
C ALA A 314 -14.46 -23.41 -5.73
N CYS A 315 -15.18 -23.26 -4.61
CA CYS A 315 -15.58 -24.38 -3.74
C CYS A 315 -16.63 -25.27 -4.42
N GLN A 316 -16.24 -26.48 -4.78
CA GLN A 316 -17.15 -27.41 -5.48
C GLN A 316 -18.40 -27.74 -4.68
N MET A 317 -18.28 -28.04 -3.39
CA MET A 317 -19.45 -28.30 -2.54
C MET A 317 -20.45 -27.13 -2.54
N SER A 318 -19.96 -25.90 -2.44
CA SER A 318 -20.82 -24.72 -2.49
C SER A 318 -21.45 -24.51 -3.85
N MET A 319 -20.73 -24.85 -4.93
CA MET A 319 -21.27 -24.83 -6.29
C MET A 319 -22.43 -25.80 -6.42
N ASP A 320 -22.28 -27.02 -5.92
CA ASP A 320 -23.31 -28.07 -5.96
C ASP A 320 -24.57 -27.63 -5.18
N ILE A 321 -24.39 -27.09 -3.97
CA ILE A 321 -25.49 -26.56 -3.14
C ILE A 321 -26.23 -25.41 -3.84
N MET A 322 -25.50 -24.50 -4.48
CA MET A 322 -26.06 -23.31 -5.12
C MET A 322 -26.48 -23.54 -6.58
N GLY A 323 -26.28 -24.73 -7.11
CA GLY A 323 -26.61 -25.08 -8.49
C GLY A 323 -25.82 -24.26 -9.52
N ILE A 324 -24.54 -24.00 -9.22
CA ILE A 324 -23.61 -23.31 -10.14
C ILE A 324 -22.72 -24.36 -10.79
N HIS A 325 -22.71 -24.43 -12.11
CA HIS A 325 -21.90 -25.36 -12.89
C HIS A 325 -20.58 -24.71 -13.33
N GLN A 326 -19.54 -25.51 -13.55
CA GLN A 326 -18.22 -25.04 -13.92
C GLN A 326 -18.26 -24.19 -15.21
N GLU A 327 -19.09 -24.56 -16.18
CA GLU A 327 -19.25 -23.86 -17.46
C GLU A 327 -19.80 -22.43 -17.27
N GLU A 328 -20.46 -22.16 -16.12
CA GLU A 328 -20.95 -20.83 -15.80
C GLU A 328 -19.87 -19.90 -15.21
N LEU A 329 -18.68 -20.43 -14.88
CA LEU A 329 -17.59 -19.64 -14.29
C LEU A 329 -16.74 -19.01 -15.39
N ILE A 330 -16.10 -17.88 -15.05
CA ILE A 330 -15.10 -17.23 -15.90
C ILE A 330 -13.87 -18.13 -16.10
N ASP A 331 -13.09 -17.91 -17.15
CA ASP A 331 -11.91 -18.71 -17.45
C ASP A 331 -10.83 -18.54 -16.37
N GLY A 332 -10.04 -19.59 -16.16
CA GLY A 332 -8.92 -19.60 -15.21
C GLY A 332 -9.32 -19.81 -13.75
N VAL A 333 -10.57 -20.24 -13.49
CA VAL A 333 -11.01 -20.66 -12.16
C VAL A 333 -10.73 -22.15 -11.99
N GLU A 334 -10.03 -22.49 -10.91
CA GLU A 334 -9.81 -23.87 -10.47
C GLU A 334 -10.98 -24.34 -9.60
N LEU A 335 -11.24 -25.66 -9.61
CA LEU A 335 -12.17 -26.25 -8.65
C LEU A 335 -11.40 -26.82 -7.48
N GLY A 336 -11.90 -26.62 -6.28
CA GLY A 336 -11.27 -27.14 -5.07
C GLY A 336 -12.26 -27.39 -3.93
N GLY A 337 -11.81 -28.17 -2.97
CA GLY A 337 -12.52 -28.47 -1.73
C GLY A 337 -11.77 -27.91 -0.51
N VAL A 338 -12.24 -28.30 0.68
CA VAL A 338 -11.66 -27.89 1.96
C VAL A 338 -10.18 -28.25 2.09
N ALA A 339 -9.74 -29.39 1.54
CA ALA A 339 -8.33 -29.79 1.58
C ALA A 339 -7.44 -28.83 0.75
N THR A 340 -7.92 -28.35 -0.40
CA THR A 340 -7.23 -27.36 -1.23
C THR A 340 -7.05 -26.04 -0.47
N PHE A 341 -8.09 -25.62 0.27
CA PHE A 341 -8.03 -24.42 1.11
C PHE A 341 -7.06 -24.58 2.26
N ILE A 342 -7.16 -25.68 3.03
CA ILE A 342 -6.29 -25.93 4.18
C ILE A 342 -4.83 -26.00 3.73
N GLY A 343 -4.52 -26.75 2.67
CA GLY A 343 -3.14 -26.86 2.16
C GLY A 343 -2.56 -25.51 1.73
N SER A 344 -3.36 -24.64 1.10
CA SER A 344 -2.92 -23.27 0.80
C SER A 344 -2.76 -22.43 2.07
N GLY A 345 -3.61 -22.63 3.07
CA GLY A 345 -3.56 -21.93 4.36
C GLY A 345 -2.34 -22.33 5.19
N GLU A 346 -1.92 -23.58 5.17
CA GLU A 346 -0.73 -24.07 5.88
C GLU A 346 0.57 -23.51 5.29
N GLU A 347 0.58 -23.12 4.03
CA GLU A 347 1.71 -22.44 3.38
C GLU A 347 1.67 -20.92 3.54
N SER A 348 0.62 -20.37 4.15
CA SER A 348 0.36 -18.94 4.24
C SER A 348 0.69 -18.38 5.62
N ASP A 349 1.30 -17.19 5.65
CA ASP A 349 1.50 -16.39 6.87
C ASP A 349 0.33 -15.43 7.13
N MET A 350 -0.58 -15.27 6.15
CA MET A 350 -1.78 -14.45 6.27
C MET A 350 -2.98 -15.13 5.64
N SER A 351 -4.03 -15.29 6.43
CA SER A 351 -5.33 -15.77 5.96
C SER A 351 -6.43 -14.76 6.30
N LEU A 352 -7.25 -14.41 5.31
CA LEU A 352 -8.37 -13.48 5.48
C LEU A 352 -9.68 -14.15 5.09
N PHE A 353 -10.75 -13.84 5.85
CA PHE A 353 -12.11 -14.22 5.54
C PHE A 353 -12.95 -12.95 5.26
N ILE A 354 -13.49 -12.82 4.03
CA ILE A 354 -14.16 -11.62 3.52
C ILE A 354 -15.57 -11.93 3.01
#